data_37f5231ff390acf944c99edcda220171
#
_entry.id   37f5231ff390acf944c99edcda220171
#
_cell.length_a   1.000
_cell.length_b   1.000
_cell.length_c   1.000
_cell.angle_alpha   90.00
_cell.angle_beta   90.00
_cell.angle_gamma   90.00
#
_symmetry.space_group_name_H-M   'P 1'
#
loop_
_entity.id
_entity.type
_entity.pdbx_description
1 polymer ?
#
loop_
_entity_poly.entity_id
_entity_poly.type
_entity_poly.pdbx_seq_one_letter_code
_entity_poly.pdbx_strand_id
1 'polypeptide(L)'
;MLFAIGLTAFYKSTFSPKDVLTCISLAFIWMMSPVAGLVLITLTFITYYCQFSKRKAWLGISLQLGVLILANYFLENILLFKLGLSYYGLQNIGVLLLSVRSKPQGFKFRDLLFGNAFFAKFISGPILLPKEIKALTPDQVLNSSNIYYGINRVLFGLFKKLVLADHLSTISNTVFEHPESDFKAITIIIA
;
A
#
# COMPACT_ATOMS: atom_id res chain seq x y z
N MET A 1 -20.02 -14.13 -30.45
CA MET A 1 -20.35 -14.80 -29.18
C MET A 1 -19.34 -15.90 -28.83
N LEU A 2 -19.06 -16.89 -29.70
CA LEU A 2 -18.08 -17.97 -29.47
C LEU A 2 -16.65 -17.46 -29.21
N PHE A 3 -16.20 -16.40 -29.89
CA PHE A 3 -14.89 -15.81 -29.70
C PHE A 3 -14.74 -15.17 -28.29
N ALA A 4 -15.79 -14.51 -27.80
CA ALA A 4 -15.80 -13.94 -26.44
C ALA A 4 -15.79 -15.05 -25.37
N ILE A 5 -16.50 -16.15 -25.59
CA ILE A 5 -16.51 -17.33 -24.70
C ILE A 5 -15.12 -18.01 -24.71
N GLY A 6 -14.51 -18.13 -25.88
CA GLY A 6 -13.15 -18.70 -26.03
C GLY A 6 -12.11 -17.82 -25.33
N LEU A 7 -12.21 -16.49 -25.44
CA LEU A 7 -11.32 -15.53 -24.81
C LEU A 7 -11.48 -15.53 -23.28
N THR A 8 -12.71 -15.62 -22.78
CA THR A 8 -12.99 -15.73 -21.35
C THR A 8 -12.55 -17.08 -20.76
N ALA A 9 -12.71 -18.19 -21.51
CA ALA A 9 -12.25 -19.51 -21.11
C ALA A 9 -10.71 -19.58 -21.11
N PHE A 10 -10.04 -19.02 -22.12
CA PHE A 10 -8.59 -18.91 -22.21
C PHE A 10 -8.04 -18.02 -21.07
N TYR A 11 -8.67 -16.89 -20.82
CA TYR A 11 -8.35 -15.98 -19.73
C TYR A 11 -8.49 -16.66 -18.36
N LYS A 12 -9.56 -17.41 -18.13
CA LYS A 12 -9.82 -18.14 -16.89
C LYS A 12 -8.86 -19.31 -16.66
N SER A 13 -8.32 -19.88 -17.74
CA SER A 13 -7.39 -21.02 -17.69
C SER A 13 -5.93 -20.61 -17.50
N THR A 14 -5.52 -19.42 -18.00
CA THR A 14 -4.10 -19.06 -18.12
C THR A 14 -3.64 -18.03 -17.10
N PHE A 15 -4.53 -17.12 -16.67
CA PHE A 15 -4.18 -16.06 -15.73
C PHE A 15 -5.05 -16.10 -14.47
N SER A 16 -4.41 -16.11 -13.30
CA SER A 16 -5.17 -15.95 -12.06
C SER A 16 -5.69 -14.50 -11.97
N PRO A 17 -6.87 -14.28 -11.37
CA PRO A 17 -7.40 -12.91 -11.15
C PRO A 17 -6.42 -11.97 -10.47
N LYS A 18 -5.53 -12.50 -9.62
CA LYS A 18 -4.43 -11.75 -8.99
C LYS A 18 -3.45 -11.20 -10.01
N ASP A 19 -3.07 -11.99 -11.00
CA ASP A 19 -2.06 -11.57 -11.99
C ASP A 19 -2.59 -10.44 -12.84
N VAL A 20 -3.84 -10.56 -13.28
CA VAL A 20 -4.50 -9.52 -14.07
C VAL A 20 -4.59 -8.23 -13.29
N LEU A 21 -5.02 -8.31 -12.04
CA LEU A 21 -5.13 -7.14 -11.17
C LEU A 21 -3.75 -6.54 -10.85
N THR A 22 -2.72 -7.38 -10.72
CA THR A 22 -1.33 -6.93 -10.57
C THR A 22 -0.84 -6.21 -11.82
N CYS A 23 -1.10 -6.75 -13.01
CA CYS A 23 -0.72 -6.12 -14.28
C CYS A 23 -1.43 -4.77 -14.47
N ILE A 24 -2.74 -4.69 -14.21
CA ILE A 24 -3.50 -3.44 -14.28
C ILE A 24 -2.92 -2.41 -13.29
N SER A 25 -2.63 -2.84 -12.06
CA SER A 25 -2.06 -1.98 -11.03
C SER A 25 -0.68 -1.47 -11.42
N LEU A 26 0.18 -2.33 -11.94
CA LEU A 26 1.51 -1.94 -12.42
C LEU A 26 1.41 -0.99 -13.62
N ALA A 27 0.51 -1.24 -14.55
CA ALA A 27 0.28 -0.33 -15.69
C ALA A 27 -0.16 1.05 -15.19
N PHE A 28 -1.06 1.13 -14.22
CA PHE A 28 -1.48 2.37 -13.59
C PHE A 28 -0.31 3.13 -12.96
N ILE A 29 0.52 2.43 -12.16
CA ILE A 29 1.71 3.02 -11.52
C ILE A 29 2.70 3.51 -12.58
N TRP A 30 2.90 2.72 -13.63
CA TRP A 30 3.81 3.06 -14.72
C TRP A 30 3.36 4.30 -15.50
N MET A 31 2.06 4.46 -15.70
CA MET A 31 1.49 5.67 -16.32
C MET A 31 1.69 6.92 -15.46
N MET A 32 1.65 6.77 -14.13
CA MET A 32 1.90 7.88 -13.22
C MET A 32 3.38 8.22 -13.11
N SER A 33 4.24 7.22 -12.91
CA SER A 33 5.69 7.38 -12.81
C SER A 33 6.40 6.05 -13.10
N PRO A 34 7.09 5.93 -14.24
CA PRO A 34 7.91 4.75 -14.55
C PRO A 34 8.99 4.47 -13.50
N VAL A 35 9.57 5.54 -12.94
CA VAL A 35 10.61 5.43 -11.90
C VAL A 35 10.03 4.82 -10.62
N ALA A 36 8.85 5.26 -10.18
CA ALA A 36 8.18 4.67 -9.01
C ALA A 36 7.86 3.18 -9.23
N GLY A 37 7.43 2.80 -10.43
CA GLY A 37 7.20 1.41 -10.81
C GLY A 37 8.46 0.55 -10.75
N LEU A 38 9.58 1.05 -11.26
CA LEU A 38 10.88 0.36 -11.18
C LEU A 38 11.35 0.19 -9.74
N VAL A 39 11.25 1.23 -8.92
CA VAL A 39 11.64 1.18 -7.51
C VAL A 39 10.77 0.19 -6.74
N LEU A 40 9.46 0.18 -6.97
CA LEU A 40 8.55 -0.78 -6.36
C LEU A 40 8.94 -2.23 -6.68
N ILE A 41 9.18 -2.53 -7.96
CA ILE A 41 9.57 -3.88 -8.40
C ILE A 41 10.91 -4.27 -7.78
N THR A 42 11.89 -3.38 -7.80
CA THR A 42 13.24 -3.61 -7.27
C THR A 42 13.21 -3.89 -5.76
N LEU A 43 12.52 -3.06 -4.98
CA LEU A 43 12.41 -3.25 -3.53
C LEU A 43 11.61 -4.51 -3.18
N THR A 44 10.60 -4.84 -3.96
CA THR A 44 9.86 -6.10 -3.80
C THR A 44 10.75 -7.31 -4.10
N PHE A 45 11.58 -7.24 -5.13
CA PHE A 45 12.54 -8.29 -5.47
C PHE A 45 13.59 -8.49 -4.36
N ILE A 46 14.13 -7.40 -3.83
CA ILE A 46 15.06 -7.43 -2.69
C ILE A 46 14.39 -8.11 -1.48
N THR A 47 13.15 -7.75 -1.17
CA THR A 47 12.38 -8.37 -0.08
C THR A 47 12.21 -9.87 -0.30
N TYR A 48 11.83 -10.26 -1.51
CA TYR A 48 11.67 -11.67 -1.88
C TYR A 48 12.97 -12.46 -1.70
N TYR A 49 14.11 -11.91 -2.12
CA TYR A 49 15.41 -12.58 -1.99
C TYR A 49 15.90 -12.62 -0.54
N CYS A 50 15.67 -11.56 0.22
CA CYS A 50 16.18 -11.42 1.58
C CYS A 50 15.38 -12.18 2.64
N GLN A 51 14.12 -12.57 2.38
CA GLN A 51 13.24 -13.20 3.36
C GLN A 51 13.70 -14.59 3.83
N PHE A 52 14.56 -15.27 3.09
CA PHE A 52 14.96 -16.67 3.36
C PHE A 52 16.05 -16.83 4.42
N SER A 53 16.73 -15.75 4.82
CA SER A 53 17.82 -15.80 5.80
C SER A 53 17.79 -14.59 6.71
N LYS A 54 18.00 -14.81 8.04
CA LYS A 54 18.02 -13.73 9.02
C LYS A 54 19.07 -12.64 8.71
N ARG A 55 20.28 -13.04 8.28
CA ARG A 55 21.34 -12.10 7.91
C ARG A 55 20.96 -11.26 6.71
N LYS A 56 20.43 -11.90 5.66
CA LYS A 56 19.95 -11.20 4.46
C LYS A 56 18.76 -10.29 4.77
N ALA A 57 17.84 -10.72 5.67
CA ALA A 57 16.70 -9.91 6.07
C ALA A 57 17.15 -8.59 6.74
N TRP A 58 18.17 -8.62 7.61
CA TRP A 58 18.73 -7.40 8.17
C TRP A 58 19.34 -6.48 7.12
N LEU A 59 20.08 -7.04 6.16
CA LEU A 59 20.61 -6.27 5.02
C LEU A 59 19.49 -5.64 4.18
N GLY A 60 18.43 -6.41 3.91
CA GLY A 60 17.25 -5.91 3.20
C GLY A 60 16.53 -4.78 3.93
N ILE A 61 16.39 -4.88 5.26
CA ILE A 61 15.80 -3.83 6.11
C ILE A 61 16.66 -2.56 6.04
N SER A 62 17.98 -2.68 6.24
CA SER A 62 18.90 -1.53 6.20
C SER A 62 18.87 -0.83 4.85
N LEU A 63 18.84 -1.59 3.75
CA LEU A 63 18.77 -1.04 2.40
C LEU A 63 17.45 -0.30 2.17
N GLN A 64 16.31 -0.87 2.58
CA GLN A 64 15.02 -0.24 2.41
C GLN A 64 14.87 1.03 3.26
N LEU A 65 15.36 1.00 4.51
CA LEU A 65 15.41 2.21 5.34
C LEU A 65 16.31 3.28 4.71
N GLY A 66 17.46 2.88 4.18
CA GLY A 66 18.34 3.80 3.45
C GLY A 66 17.64 4.46 2.27
N VAL A 67 16.92 3.68 1.44
CA VAL A 67 16.16 4.22 0.30
C VAL A 67 15.06 5.18 0.79
N LEU A 68 14.34 4.85 1.86
CA LEU A 68 13.31 5.73 2.43
C LEU A 68 13.89 7.05 2.93
N ILE A 69 15.02 7.02 3.64
CA ILE A 69 15.70 8.22 4.15
C ILE A 69 16.22 9.07 3.00
N LEU A 70 16.93 8.45 2.04
CA LEU A 70 17.47 9.15 0.88
C LEU A 70 16.36 9.78 0.03
N ALA A 71 15.26 9.06 -0.20
CA ALA A 71 14.14 9.59 -0.96
C ALA A 71 13.48 10.79 -0.26
N ASN A 72 13.39 10.80 1.06
CA ASN A 72 12.84 11.93 1.80
C ASN A 72 13.78 13.13 1.83
N TYR A 73 15.08 12.91 1.94
CA TYR A 73 16.07 13.98 2.11
C TYR A 73 16.49 14.62 0.79
N PHE A 74 16.77 13.81 -0.24
CA PHE A 74 17.34 14.30 -1.51
C PHE A 74 16.31 14.54 -2.63
N LEU A 75 15.10 13.99 -2.52
CA LEU A 75 14.10 14.00 -3.60
C LEU A 75 12.85 14.81 -3.22
N GLU A 76 13.02 15.88 -2.45
CA GLU A 76 11.88 16.73 -2.03
C GLU A 76 11.03 17.22 -3.21
N ASN A 77 11.66 17.53 -4.33
CA ASN A 77 11.01 18.07 -5.51
C ASN A 77 10.37 17.02 -6.44
N ILE A 78 10.57 15.73 -6.19
CA ILE A 78 10.04 14.65 -7.06
C ILE A 78 8.90 13.93 -6.32
N LEU A 79 7.77 14.61 -6.19
CA LEU A 79 6.56 14.07 -5.55
C LEU A 79 6.13 12.72 -6.16
N LEU A 80 6.24 12.58 -7.48
CA LEU A 80 5.89 11.35 -8.21
C LEU A 80 6.75 10.14 -7.84
N PHE A 81 8.00 10.36 -7.43
CA PHE A 81 8.87 9.29 -6.96
C PHE A 81 8.46 8.78 -5.57
N LYS A 82 8.00 9.68 -4.71
CA LYS A 82 7.58 9.36 -3.34
C LYS A 82 6.22 8.65 -3.27
N LEU A 83 5.46 8.60 -4.39
CA LEU A 83 4.15 7.97 -4.43
C LEU A 83 4.22 6.52 -3.91
N GLY A 84 3.58 6.31 -2.79
CA GLY A 84 3.48 5.00 -2.17
C GLY A 84 4.75 4.41 -1.56
N LEU A 85 5.95 5.03 -1.79
CA LEU A 85 7.24 4.49 -1.35
C LEU A 85 7.27 4.16 0.14
N SER A 86 6.75 5.03 0.98
CA SER A 86 6.69 4.81 2.43
C SER A 86 5.80 3.61 2.78
N TYR A 87 4.66 3.46 2.10
CA TYR A 87 3.70 2.39 2.40
C TYR A 87 4.24 1.01 2.01
N TYR A 88 4.65 0.84 0.74
CA TYR A 88 5.17 -0.46 0.33
C TYR A 88 6.57 -0.75 0.90
N GLY A 89 7.37 0.29 1.16
CA GLY A 89 8.65 0.15 1.85
C GLY A 89 8.48 -0.37 3.29
N LEU A 90 7.61 0.24 4.08
CA LEU A 90 7.30 -0.22 5.44
C LEU A 90 6.64 -1.61 5.45
N GLN A 91 5.78 -1.91 4.47
CA GLN A 91 5.20 -3.25 4.30
C GLN A 91 6.28 -4.31 4.06
N ASN A 92 7.24 -4.03 3.18
CA ASN A 92 8.36 -4.90 2.89
C ASN A 92 9.26 -5.10 4.12
N ILE A 93 9.54 -4.03 4.87
CA ILE A 93 10.27 -4.11 6.15
C ILE A 93 9.51 -5.01 7.13
N GLY A 94 8.19 -4.92 7.21
CA GLY A 94 7.35 -5.79 8.03
C GLY A 94 7.49 -7.28 7.69
N VAL A 95 7.55 -7.61 6.39
CA VAL A 95 7.81 -8.98 5.91
C VAL A 95 9.19 -9.46 6.33
N LEU A 96 10.22 -8.63 6.20
CA LEU A 96 11.60 -8.97 6.57
C LEU A 96 11.76 -9.11 8.09
N LEU A 97 11.14 -8.24 8.88
CA LEU A 97 11.13 -8.34 10.35
C LEU A 97 10.49 -9.64 10.82
N LEU A 98 9.41 -10.08 10.15
CA LEU A 98 8.79 -11.36 10.45
C LEU A 98 9.79 -12.52 10.18
N SER A 99 10.56 -12.43 9.10
CA SER A 99 11.59 -13.43 8.77
C SER A 99 12.76 -13.45 9.75
N VAL A 100 13.05 -12.31 10.39
CA VAL A 100 14.06 -12.24 11.47
C VAL A 100 13.55 -12.89 12.76
N ARG A 101 12.29 -12.57 13.15
CA ARG A 101 11.69 -13.03 14.42
C ARG A 101 11.24 -14.48 14.40
N SER A 102 10.75 -14.94 13.25
CA SER A 102 10.17 -16.26 13.06
C SER A 102 10.91 -17.04 11.98
N LYS A 103 10.45 -18.26 11.68
CA LYS A 103 10.94 -19.00 10.51
C LYS A 103 10.56 -18.25 9.21
N PRO A 104 11.39 -18.35 8.16
CA PRO A 104 11.08 -17.77 6.86
C PRO A 104 9.68 -18.15 6.41
N GLN A 105 8.86 -17.16 6.11
CA GLN A 105 7.43 -17.37 5.78
C GLN A 105 7.21 -17.86 4.36
N GLY A 106 8.24 -17.80 3.50
CA GLY A 106 8.19 -18.28 2.12
C GLY A 106 7.12 -17.58 1.28
N PHE A 107 7.03 -16.26 1.40
CA PHE A 107 6.13 -15.48 0.52
C PHE A 107 6.55 -15.65 -0.93
N LYS A 108 5.60 -15.92 -1.81
CA LYS A 108 5.84 -15.95 -3.26
C LYS A 108 6.02 -14.51 -3.76
N PHE A 109 6.89 -14.31 -4.73
CA PHE A 109 7.12 -13.00 -5.34
C PHE A 109 5.82 -12.35 -5.85
N ARG A 110 4.93 -13.15 -6.46
CA ARG A 110 3.63 -12.69 -6.96
C ARG A 110 2.73 -12.11 -5.86
N ASP A 111 2.71 -12.73 -4.68
CA ASP A 111 1.88 -12.26 -3.56
C ASP A 111 2.44 -10.96 -2.98
N LEU A 112 3.77 -10.84 -2.87
CA LEU A 112 4.43 -9.61 -2.45
C LEU A 112 4.21 -8.48 -3.46
N LEU A 113 4.37 -8.78 -4.74
CA LEU A 113 4.18 -7.81 -5.80
C LEU A 113 2.73 -7.33 -5.86
N PHE A 114 1.76 -8.22 -5.78
CA PHE A 114 0.34 -7.88 -5.69
C PHE A 114 0.07 -7.01 -4.46
N GLY A 115 0.56 -7.44 -3.30
CA GLY A 115 0.41 -6.68 -2.06
C GLY A 115 1.00 -5.27 -2.12
N ASN A 116 2.09 -5.05 -2.82
CA ASN A 116 2.76 -3.74 -2.95
C ASN A 116 2.15 -2.88 -4.06
N ALA A 117 1.81 -3.48 -5.20
CA ALA A 117 1.39 -2.76 -6.40
C ALA A 117 -0.11 -2.43 -6.43
N PHE A 118 -0.94 -3.02 -5.56
CA PHE A 118 -2.38 -2.88 -5.62
C PHE A 118 -2.82 -1.41 -5.69
N PHE A 119 -3.39 -1.00 -6.83
CA PHE A 119 -3.65 0.40 -7.17
C PHE A 119 -4.49 1.15 -6.14
N ALA A 120 -5.50 0.49 -5.54
CA ALA A 120 -6.41 1.11 -4.60
C ALA A 120 -5.74 1.55 -3.29
N LYS A 121 -4.58 0.96 -2.94
CA LYS A 121 -3.83 1.30 -1.72
C LYS A 121 -2.50 1.99 -2.00
N PHE A 122 -2.08 2.07 -3.26
CA PHE A 122 -0.74 2.52 -3.64
C PHE A 122 -0.41 3.93 -3.16
N ILE A 123 -1.36 4.86 -3.27
CA ILE A 123 -1.12 6.26 -2.92
C ILE A 123 -1.13 6.48 -1.40
N SER A 124 -2.12 5.96 -0.69
CA SER A 124 -2.34 6.25 0.75
C SER A 124 -3.14 5.12 1.44
N GLY A 125 -2.94 3.89 1.01
CA GLY A 125 -3.66 2.75 1.58
C GLY A 125 -3.05 2.21 2.87
N PRO A 126 -3.76 1.33 3.57
CA PRO A 126 -3.25 0.72 4.78
C PRO A 126 -2.03 -0.16 4.49
N ILE A 127 -1.08 -0.16 5.40
CA ILE A 127 0.06 -1.09 5.39
C ILE A 127 -0.50 -2.48 5.71
N LEU A 128 -0.41 -3.39 4.77
CA LEU A 128 -0.86 -4.76 4.97
C LEU A 128 0.11 -5.53 5.86
N LEU A 129 -0.43 -6.20 6.85
CA LEU A 129 0.34 -7.13 7.65
C LEU A 129 0.72 -8.36 6.80
N PRO A 130 1.85 -9.03 7.07
CA PRO A 130 2.28 -10.20 6.31
C PRO A 130 1.23 -11.32 6.22
N LYS A 131 0.41 -11.50 7.25
CA LYS A 131 -0.71 -12.45 7.25
C LYS A 131 -1.81 -12.07 6.25
N GLU A 132 -2.08 -10.78 6.14
CA GLU A 132 -3.10 -10.24 5.22
C GLU A 132 -2.67 -10.38 3.77
N ILE A 133 -1.36 -10.21 3.48
CA ILE A 133 -0.81 -10.43 2.13
C ILE A 133 -1.08 -11.87 1.66
N LYS A 134 -0.93 -12.86 2.55
CA LYS A 134 -1.26 -14.26 2.24
C LYS A 134 -2.77 -14.48 2.07
N ALA A 135 -3.58 -13.78 2.85
CA ALA A 135 -5.04 -13.88 2.82
C ALA A 135 -5.70 -13.15 1.64
N LEU A 136 -4.94 -12.31 0.90
CA LEU A 136 -5.44 -11.67 -0.31
C LEU A 136 -5.69 -12.71 -1.40
N THR A 137 -6.85 -13.34 -1.35
CA THR A 137 -7.33 -14.25 -2.39
C THR A 137 -8.42 -13.54 -3.20
N PRO A 138 -8.30 -13.46 -4.52
CA PRO A 138 -9.35 -12.91 -5.36
C PRO A 138 -10.53 -13.88 -5.56
N ASP A 139 -10.47 -15.06 -4.96
CA ASP A 139 -11.52 -16.08 -5.02
C ASP A 139 -12.74 -15.75 -4.15
N GLN A 140 -12.77 -14.57 -3.52
CA GLN A 140 -13.97 -14.11 -2.83
C GLN A 140 -15.04 -13.80 -3.85
N VAL A 141 -16.02 -14.67 -3.90
CA VAL A 141 -17.20 -14.52 -4.74
C VAL A 141 -17.85 -13.18 -4.44
N LEU A 142 -18.11 -12.40 -5.48
CA LEU A 142 -18.93 -11.18 -5.38
C LEU A 142 -20.33 -11.59 -4.93
N ASN A 143 -20.59 -11.43 -3.65
CA ASN A 143 -21.90 -11.63 -3.04
C ASN A 143 -22.52 -10.26 -2.75
N SER A 144 -23.82 -10.13 -2.95
CA SER A 144 -24.57 -8.89 -2.67
C SER A 144 -24.34 -8.39 -1.23
N SER A 145 -24.22 -9.29 -0.27
CA SER A 145 -23.91 -8.96 1.13
C SER A 145 -22.52 -8.30 1.27
N ASN A 146 -21.50 -8.81 0.58
CA ASN A 146 -20.15 -8.24 0.63
C ASN A 146 -20.07 -6.87 -0.04
N ILE A 147 -20.82 -6.68 -1.13
CA ILE A 147 -20.92 -5.39 -1.83
C ILE A 147 -21.60 -4.35 -0.92
N TYR A 148 -22.73 -4.70 -0.32
CA TYR A 148 -23.45 -3.83 0.62
C TYR A 148 -22.55 -3.42 1.80
N TYR A 149 -21.86 -4.37 2.40
CA TYR A 149 -20.92 -4.12 3.49
C TYR A 149 -19.77 -3.20 3.06
N GLY A 150 -19.23 -3.43 1.86
CA GLY A 150 -18.18 -2.59 1.29
C GLY A 150 -18.63 -1.14 1.05
N ILE A 151 -19.80 -0.96 0.45
CA ILE A 151 -20.40 0.37 0.22
C ILE A 151 -20.61 1.10 1.54
N ASN A 152 -21.19 0.45 2.54
CA ASN A 152 -21.39 1.06 3.86
C ASN A 152 -20.07 1.51 4.48
N ARG A 153 -19.00 0.71 4.39
CA ARG A 153 -17.67 1.12 4.89
C ARG A 153 -17.12 2.35 4.17
N VAL A 154 -17.31 2.43 2.85
CA VAL A 154 -16.88 3.60 2.07
C VAL A 154 -17.68 4.83 2.51
N LEU A 155 -19.00 4.73 2.64
CA LEU A 155 -19.86 5.83 3.10
C LEU A 155 -19.48 6.32 4.51
N PHE A 156 -19.25 5.39 5.45
CA PHE A 156 -18.76 5.75 6.79
C PHE A 156 -17.38 6.40 6.75
N GLY A 157 -16.47 5.94 5.88
CA GLY A 157 -15.17 6.55 5.69
C GLY A 157 -15.27 7.99 5.16
N LEU A 158 -16.11 8.21 4.16
CA LEU A 158 -16.38 9.53 3.58
C LEU A 158 -17.02 10.46 4.62
N PHE A 159 -18.00 9.97 5.40
CA PHE A 159 -18.60 10.75 6.48
C PHE A 159 -17.54 11.19 7.50
N LYS A 160 -16.70 10.27 7.97
CA LYS A 160 -15.62 10.60 8.90
C LYS A 160 -14.65 11.64 8.34
N LYS A 161 -14.31 11.52 7.06
CA LYS A 161 -13.43 12.49 6.42
C LYS A 161 -14.11 13.84 6.27
N LEU A 162 -15.23 13.89 5.53
CA LEU A 162 -15.85 15.15 5.09
C LEU A 162 -16.53 15.90 6.24
N VAL A 163 -17.14 15.17 7.19
CA VAL A 163 -17.89 15.81 8.29
C VAL A 163 -17.04 16.00 9.54
N LEU A 164 -16.23 15.00 9.92
CA LEU A 164 -15.46 15.10 11.15
C LEU A 164 -14.05 15.67 10.90
N ALA A 165 -13.26 15.05 10.06
CA ALA A 165 -11.86 15.41 9.91
C ALA A 165 -11.67 16.80 9.26
N ASP A 166 -12.43 17.12 8.21
CA ASP A 166 -12.28 18.40 7.52
C ASP A 166 -12.75 19.58 8.40
N HIS A 167 -13.78 19.40 9.22
CA HIS A 167 -14.20 20.42 10.18
C HIS A 167 -13.18 20.59 11.33
N LEU A 168 -12.68 19.46 11.87
CA LEU A 168 -11.67 19.53 12.93
C LEU A 168 -10.34 20.10 12.43
N SER A 169 -9.95 19.83 11.17
CA SER A 169 -8.73 20.38 10.60
C SER A 169 -8.77 21.90 10.48
N THR A 170 -9.95 22.49 10.22
CA THR A 170 -10.10 23.95 10.20
C THR A 170 -9.80 24.56 11.56
N ILE A 171 -10.30 23.95 12.65
CA ILE A 171 -10.04 24.39 14.02
C ILE A 171 -8.57 24.19 14.36
N SER A 172 -8.02 23.03 14.04
CA SER A 172 -6.61 22.68 14.27
C SER A 172 -5.68 23.67 13.58
N ASN A 173 -5.89 23.93 12.28
CA ASN A 173 -5.05 24.84 11.52
C ASN A 173 -5.07 26.25 12.10
N THR A 174 -6.25 26.76 12.53
CA THR A 174 -6.36 28.08 13.17
C THR A 174 -5.52 28.16 14.44
N VAL A 175 -5.49 27.09 15.23
CA VAL A 175 -4.71 27.05 16.49
C VAL A 175 -3.21 26.97 16.22
N PHE A 176 -2.78 26.17 15.25
CA PHE A 176 -1.35 25.98 14.95
C PHE A 176 -0.74 27.07 14.09
N GLU A 177 -1.54 27.77 13.27
CA GLU A 177 -1.06 28.90 12.48
C GLU A 177 -0.89 30.18 13.32
N HIS A 178 -1.62 30.32 14.44
CA HIS A 178 -1.56 31.47 15.33
C HIS A 178 -1.29 31.06 16.79
N PRO A 179 -0.11 30.50 17.09
CA PRO A 179 0.20 29.98 18.41
C PRO A 179 0.29 31.09 19.49
N GLU A 180 0.40 32.38 19.09
CA GLU A 180 0.46 33.52 20.00
C GLU A 180 -0.91 34.05 20.43
N SER A 181 -2.01 33.51 19.86
CA SER A 181 -3.35 33.90 20.33
C SER A 181 -3.71 33.14 21.60
N ASP A 182 -4.42 33.82 22.53
CA ASP A 182 -4.87 33.26 23.81
C ASP A 182 -5.91 32.14 23.66
N PHE A 183 -5.50 31.02 23.09
CA PHE A 183 -6.32 29.82 23.05
C PHE A 183 -6.37 29.16 24.42
N LYS A 184 -7.56 28.84 24.90
CA LYS A 184 -7.73 28.03 26.12
C LYS A 184 -7.05 26.69 25.94
N ALA A 185 -6.37 26.18 26.97
CA ALA A 185 -5.65 24.90 26.94
C ALA A 185 -6.49 23.73 26.38
N ILE A 186 -7.81 23.73 26.59
CA ILE A 186 -8.75 22.76 26.06
C ILE A 186 -8.80 22.77 24.51
N THR A 187 -8.74 23.94 23.88
CA THR A 187 -8.77 24.08 22.43
C THR A 187 -7.49 23.51 21.81
N ILE A 188 -6.34 23.69 22.46
CA ILE A 188 -5.06 23.15 22.04
C ILE A 188 -5.02 21.60 22.15
N ILE A 189 -5.68 21.02 23.18
CA ILE A 189 -5.73 19.57 23.38
C ILE A 189 -6.64 18.87 22.36
N ILE A 190 -7.69 19.57 21.88
CA ILE A 190 -8.65 19.01 20.92
C ILE A 190 -8.20 19.20 19.48
N ALA A 191 -7.33 20.17 19.19
CA ALA A 191 -6.74 20.42 17.87
C ALA A 191 -5.62 19.44 17.55
#